data_53ae2dd23e93a8735f18480756576b1d
#
_entry.id   53ae2dd23e93a8735f18480756576b1d
#
_cell.length_a   1.000
_cell.length_b   1.000
_cell.length_c   1.000
_cell.angle_alpha   90.00
_cell.angle_beta   90.00
_cell.angle_gamma   90.00
#
_symmetry.space_group_name_H-M   'P 1'
#
loop_
_entity.id
_entity.type
_entity.pdbx_description
1 polymer ?
#
loop_
_entity_poly.entity_id
_entity_poly.type
_entity_poly.pdbx_seq_one_letter_code
_entity_poly.pdbx_strand_id
1 'polypeptide(L)'
;MNYYALDAIRYLKALWKDLAGMKENAPQKIESLESLQRTEWSPRFEQAMRHRLIMGAFRYGKLNSPEKGTWDRLQRISQEIDRYLVDGNDERLVDMANMCLLEFEEGRHPKKHFKAADDKGHNREVKYA
;
A
#
# COMPACT_ATOMS: atom_id res chain seq x y z
N MET A 1 -5.58 -22.29 -15.19
CA MET A 1 -4.60 -21.18 -15.16
C MET A 1 -4.56 -20.60 -13.75
N ASN A 2 -3.39 -20.54 -13.16
CA ASN A 2 -3.25 -20.04 -11.81
C ASN A 2 -3.17 -18.50 -11.85
N TYR A 3 -4.22 -17.81 -11.44
CA TYR A 3 -4.26 -16.34 -11.42
C TYR A 3 -3.12 -15.71 -10.62
N TYR A 4 -2.72 -16.35 -9.53
CA TYR A 4 -1.62 -15.87 -8.70
C TYR A 4 -0.26 -15.87 -9.43
N ALA A 5 -0.03 -16.84 -10.30
CA ALA A 5 1.21 -16.90 -11.10
C ALA A 5 1.27 -15.77 -12.14
N LEU A 6 0.14 -15.45 -12.80
CA LEU A 6 0.06 -14.34 -13.75
C LEU A 6 0.27 -12.98 -13.07
N ASP A 7 -0.32 -12.80 -11.90
CA ASP A 7 -0.17 -11.57 -11.14
C ASP A 7 1.27 -11.39 -10.65
N ALA A 8 1.93 -12.47 -10.22
CA ALA A 8 3.34 -12.45 -9.84
C ALA A 8 4.23 -12.08 -11.03
N ILE A 9 3.97 -12.62 -12.23
CA ILE A 9 4.72 -12.28 -13.44
C ILE A 9 4.53 -10.81 -13.82
N ARG A 10 3.31 -10.30 -13.78
CA ARG A 10 3.01 -8.89 -14.05
C ARG A 10 3.73 -7.98 -13.06
N TYR A 11 3.70 -8.33 -11.79
CA TYR A 11 4.38 -7.59 -10.74
C TYR A 11 5.89 -7.52 -10.99
N LEU A 12 6.52 -8.67 -11.29
CA LEU A 12 7.96 -8.74 -11.58
C LEU A 12 8.34 -7.91 -12.82
N LYS A 13 7.54 -7.95 -13.88
CA LYS A 13 7.77 -7.13 -15.07
C LYS A 13 7.69 -5.65 -14.78
N ALA A 14 6.70 -5.22 -14.00
CA ALA A 14 6.56 -3.83 -13.59
C ALA A 14 7.75 -3.38 -12.74
N LEU A 15 8.17 -4.21 -11.78
CA LEU A 15 9.32 -3.94 -10.93
C LEU A 15 10.62 -3.81 -11.75
N TRP A 16 10.86 -4.70 -12.70
CA TRP A 16 12.04 -4.62 -13.58
C TRP A 16 12.05 -3.36 -14.42
N LYS A 17 10.89 -2.95 -14.93
CA LYS A 17 10.75 -1.71 -15.69
C LYS A 17 11.11 -0.49 -14.85
N ASP A 18 10.61 -0.44 -13.61
CA ASP A 18 10.89 0.66 -12.69
C ASP A 18 12.37 0.70 -12.31
N LEU A 19 12.96 -0.46 -12.00
CA LEU A 19 14.39 -0.56 -11.70
C LEU A 19 15.28 -0.13 -12.88
N ALA A 20 14.91 -0.46 -14.10
CA ALA A 20 15.64 -0.04 -15.29
C ALA A 20 15.64 1.49 -15.44
N GLY A 21 14.53 2.16 -15.12
CA GLY A 21 14.44 3.62 -15.11
C GLY A 21 15.28 4.29 -14.02
N MET A 22 15.57 3.56 -12.93
CA MET A 22 16.37 4.05 -11.79
C MET A 22 17.86 3.78 -11.93
N LYS A 23 18.30 3.07 -12.95
CA LYS A 23 19.65 2.51 -13.07
C LYS A 23 20.78 3.55 -12.99
N GLU A 24 20.54 4.77 -13.43
CA GLU A 24 21.54 5.85 -13.39
C GLU A 24 21.71 6.47 -12.00
N ASN A 25 20.69 6.35 -11.14
CA ASN A 25 20.65 6.93 -9.80
C ASN A 25 20.69 5.88 -8.69
N ALA A 26 20.87 4.61 -9.03
CA ALA A 26 20.87 3.53 -8.07
C ALA A 26 22.14 3.57 -7.18
N PRO A 27 22.03 3.27 -5.87
CA PRO A 27 23.20 3.11 -5.01
C PRO A 27 24.13 2.05 -5.56
N GLN A 28 25.46 2.24 -5.44
CA GLN A 28 26.47 1.37 -6.01
C GLN A 28 26.52 -0.04 -5.41
N LYS A 29 25.88 -0.26 -4.26
CA LYS A 29 25.74 -1.59 -3.64
C LYS A 29 24.29 -1.99 -3.66
N ILE A 30 23.86 -2.59 -4.77
CA ILE A 30 22.52 -3.16 -4.87
C ILE A 30 22.64 -4.64 -4.53
N GLU A 31 21.91 -5.08 -3.51
CA GLU A 31 21.69 -6.50 -3.25
C GLU A 31 20.91 -7.11 -4.42
N SER A 32 20.93 -8.45 -4.52
CA SER A 32 20.14 -9.13 -5.54
C SER A 32 18.65 -8.82 -5.37
N LEU A 33 17.90 -8.79 -6.47
CA LEU A 33 16.46 -8.60 -6.45
C LEU A 33 15.76 -9.61 -5.54
N GLU A 34 16.20 -10.87 -5.56
CA GLU A 34 15.67 -11.94 -4.70
C GLU A 34 15.87 -11.64 -3.23
N SER A 35 17.04 -11.12 -2.85
CA SER A 35 17.31 -10.69 -1.48
C SER A 35 16.39 -9.54 -1.07
N LEU A 36 16.25 -8.53 -1.91
CA LEU A 36 15.39 -7.37 -1.63
C LEU A 36 13.91 -7.75 -1.52
N GLN A 37 13.42 -8.66 -2.34
CA GLN A 37 12.05 -9.17 -2.22
C GLN A 37 11.77 -9.80 -0.86
N ARG A 38 12.79 -10.40 -0.23
CA ARG A 38 12.64 -10.99 1.11
C ARG A 38 12.74 -9.95 2.23
N THR A 39 13.57 -8.93 2.06
CA THR A 39 13.86 -7.94 3.11
C THR A 39 12.93 -6.74 3.07
N GLU A 40 12.47 -6.32 1.89
CA GLU A 40 11.68 -5.10 1.72
C GLU A 40 10.18 -5.36 1.88
N TRP A 41 9.84 -6.11 2.93
CA TRP A 41 8.47 -6.42 3.28
C TRP A 41 8.32 -6.68 4.78
N SER A 42 7.15 -6.45 5.32
CA SER A 42 6.82 -6.75 6.72
C SER A 42 5.70 -7.78 6.81
N PRO A 43 6.01 -9.06 7.03
CA PRO A 43 4.97 -10.07 7.26
C PRO A 43 4.08 -9.76 8.46
N ARG A 44 4.64 -9.13 9.49
CA ARG A 44 3.91 -8.71 10.68
C ARG A 44 2.88 -7.63 10.35
N PHE A 45 3.25 -6.65 9.55
CA PHE A 45 2.34 -5.59 9.10
C PHE A 45 1.23 -6.15 8.21
N GLU A 46 1.59 -7.02 7.26
CA GLU A 46 0.62 -7.70 6.40
C GLU A 46 -0.39 -8.51 7.21
N GLN A 47 0.06 -9.28 8.20
CA GLN A 47 -0.82 -10.05 9.07
C GLN A 47 -1.80 -9.14 9.83
N ALA A 48 -1.32 -8.03 10.37
CA ALA A 48 -2.17 -7.05 11.04
C ALA A 48 -3.21 -6.45 10.08
N MET A 49 -2.82 -6.13 8.85
CA MET A 49 -3.74 -5.66 7.82
C MET A 49 -4.84 -6.68 7.53
N ARG A 50 -4.47 -7.93 7.27
CA ARG A 50 -5.43 -9.01 6.97
C ARG A 50 -6.40 -9.24 8.11
N HIS A 51 -5.91 -9.27 9.34
CA HIS A 51 -6.75 -9.43 10.52
C HIS A 51 -7.81 -8.32 10.60
N ARG A 52 -7.42 -7.08 10.46
CA ARG A 52 -8.35 -5.96 10.53
C ARG A 52 -9.28 -5.86 9.33
N LEU A 53 -8.83 -6.26 8.15
CA LEU A 53 -9.71 -6.35 6.97
C LEU A 53 -10.82 -7.38 7.17
N ILE A 54 -10.51 -8.53 7.77
CA ILE A 54 -11.50 -9.55 8.09
C ILE A 54 -12.51 -9.00 9.09
N MET A 55 -12.05 -8.35 10.15
CA MET A 55 -12.93 -7.70 11.13
C MET A 55 -13.83 -6.64 10.48
N GLY A 56 -13.27 -5.85 9.58
CA GLY A 56 -14.02 -4.86 8.82
C GLY A 56 -15.07 -5.49 7.90
N ALA A 57 -14.77 -6.63 7.30
CA ALA A 57 -15.71 -7.33 6.44
C ALA A 57 -16.98 -7.78 7.20
N PHE A 58 -16.84 -8.18 8.44
CA PHE A 58 -17.99 -8.48 9.30
C PHE A 58 -18.85 -7.27 9.63
N ARG A 59 -18.23 -6.09 9.70
CA ARG A 59 -18.95 -4.84 10.03
C ARG A 59 -19.55 -4.15 8.82
N TYR A 60 -18.84 -4.14 7.71
CA TYR A 60 -19.15 -3.28 6.57
C TYR A 60 -19.40 -4.03 5.27
N GLY A 61 -19.17 -5.33 5.24
CA GLY A 61 -19.34 -6.16 4.05
C GLY A 61 -18.03 -6.53 3.37
N LYS A 62 -18.11 -7.57 2.55
CA LYS A 62 -16.96 -8.09 1.80
C LYS A 62 -16.41 -7.09 0.81
N LEU A 63 -15.14 -7.23 0.49
CA LEU A 63 -14.48 -6.49 -0.58
C LEU A 63 -15.26 -6.63 -1.90
N ASN A 64 -15.55 -5.49 -2.52
CA ASN A 64 -16.29 -5.40 -3.77
C ASN A 64 -17.73 -5.90 -3.72
N SER A 65 -18.32 -6.07 -2.55
CA SER A 65 -19.73 -6.42 -2.42
C SER A 65 -20.62 -5.32 -2.99
N PRO A 66 -21.60 -5.64 -3.86
CA PRO A 66 -22.47 -4.63 -4.47
C PRO A 66 -23.38 -3.92 -3.48
N GLU A 67 -23.65 -4.53 -2.32
CA GLU A 67 -24.50 -3.97 -1.27
C GLU A 67 -23.73 -3.12 -0.26
N LYS A 68 -22.42 -3.06 -0.41
CA LYS A 68 -21.56 -2.32 0.50
C LYS A 68 -21.80 -0.81 0.39
N GLY A 69 -21.94 -0.14 1.52
CA GLY A 69 -22.11 1.31 1.57
C GLY A 69 -20.87 2.06 1.05
N THR A 70 -21.05 3.34 0.82
CA THR A 70 -19.98 4.24 0.41
C THR A 70 -19.51 5.04 1.61
N TRP A 71 -18.20 5.04 1.87
CA TRP A 71 -17.59 5.77 2.97
C TRP A 71 -16.53 6.74 2.46
N ASP A 72 -16.39 7.87 3.15
CA ASP A 72 -15.31 8.81 2.89
C ASP A 72 -14.02 8.31 3.56
N ARG A 73 -13.31 7.46 2.86
CA ARG A 73 -12.06 6.86 3.34
C ARG A 73 -10.91 7.84 3.39
N LEU A 74 -10.89 8.79 2.47
CA LEU A 74 -9.81 9.78 2.41
C LEU A 74 -9.87 10.70 3.63
N GLN A 75 -11.06 11.11 4.05
CA GLN A 75 -11.24 11.86 5.29
C GLN A 75 -10.79 11.03 6.49
N ARG A 76 -11.14 9.75 6.53
CA ARG A 76 -10.73 8.86 7.62
C ARG A 76 -9.23 8.68 7.68
N ILE A 77 -8.56 8.54 6.53
CA ILE A 77 -7.09 8.47 6.46
C ILE A 77 -6.48 9.73 7.06
N SER A 78 -6.99 10.90 6.69
CA SER A 78 -6.52 12.18 7.23
C SER A 78 -6.67 12.25 8.77
N GLN A 79 -7.79 11.79 9.29
CA GLN A 79 -8.03 11.73 10.74
C GLN A 79 -7.06 10.77 11.44
N GLU A 80 -6.76 9.64 10.85
CA GLU A 80 -5.82 8.66 11.42
C GLU A 80 -4.38 9.20 11.43
N ILE A 81 -3.99 9.98 10.42
CA ILE A 81 -2.71 10.68 10.41
C ILE A 81 -2.61 11.61 11.63
N ASP A 82 -3.60 12.44 11.85
CA ASP A 82 -3.64 13.36 12.98
C ASP A 82 -3.56 12.64 14.33
N ARG A 83 -4.28 11.55 14.47
CA ARG A 83 -4.26 10.72 15.68
C ARG A 83 -2.91 10.06 15.91
N TYR A 84 -2.31 9.53 14.85
CA TYR A 84 -0.98 8.92 14.94
C TYR A 84 0.07 9.93 15.40
N LEU A 85 0.03 11.14 14.88
CA LEU A 85 0.94 12.21 15.30
C LEU A 85 0.85 12.53 16.80
N VAL A 86 -0.32 12.31 17.40
CA VAL A 86 -0.56 12.53 18.83
C VAL A 86 -0.17 11.32 19.67
N ASP A 87 -0.63 10.12 19.31
CA ASP A 87 -0.52 8.95 20.18
C ASP A 87 0.57 7.93 19.79
N GLY A 88 1.09 8.01 18.57
CA GLY A 88 2.12 7.07 18.10
C GLY A 88 1.65 5.62 18.03
N ASN A 89 0.35 5.37 17.99
CA ASN A 89 -0.19 4.02 17.97
C ASN A 89 -0.10 3.41 16.55
N ASP A 90 0.71 2.37 16.39
CA ASP A 90 0.94 1.70 15.12
C ASP A 90 -0.33 1.11 14.49
N GLU A 91 -1.37 0.85 15.27
CA GLU A 91 -2.68 0.44 14.75
C GLU A 91 -3.24 1.45 13.76
N ARG A 92 -2.95 2.74 13.97
CA ARG A 92 -3.34 3.82 13.06
C ARG A 92 -2.75 3.63 11.66
N LEU A 93 -1.49 3.18 11.62
CA LEU A 93 -0.80 2.91 10.35
C LEU A 93 -1.45 1.73 9.61
N VAL A 94 -1.82 0.69 10.34
CA VAL A 94 -2.53 -0.47 9.78
C VAL A 94 -3.88 -0.05 9.21
N ASP A 95 -4.64 0.73 9.95
CA ASP A 95 -5.96 1.21 9.51
C ASP A 95 -5.84 2.12 8.27
N MET A 96 -4.84 3.00 8.23
CA MET A 96 -4.59 3.83 7.04
C MET A 96 -4.26 2.98 5.82
N ALA A 97 -3.37 2.00 5.97
CA ALA A 97 -3.00 1.10 4.89
C ALA A 97 -4.21 0.32 4.35
N ASN A 98 -5.06 -0.16 5.24
CA ASN A 98 -6.28 -0.86 4.86
C ASN A 98 -7.29 0.06 4.16
N MET A 99 -7.41 1.29 4.58
CA MET A 99 -8.26 2.26 3.90
C MET A 99 -7.72 2.61 2.51
N CYS A 100 -6.40 2.68 2.36
CA CYS A 100 -5.78 2.84 1.05
C CYS A 100 -6.06 1.63 0.15
N LEU A 101 -5.95 0.42 0.68
CA LEU A 101 -6.29 -0.81 -0.05
C LEU A 101 -7.74 -0.80 -0.51
N LEU A 102 -8.66 -0.47 0.39
CA LEU A 102 -10.09 -0.41 0.08
C LEU A 102 -10.41 0.67 -0.95
N GLU A 103 -9.79 1.83 -0.85
CA GLU A 103 -9.95 2.89 -1.84
C GLU A 103 -9.38 2.48 -3.21
N PHE A 104 -8.24 1.79 -3.22
CA PHE A 104 -7.66 1.24 -4.44
C PHE A 104 -8.61 0.25 -5.12
N GLU A 105 -9.21 -0.66 -4.36
CA GLU A 105 -10.08 -1.70 -4.91
C GLU A 105 -11.51 -1.21 -5.21
N GLU A 106 -12.08 -0.37 -4.34
CA GLU A 106 -13.50 0.00 -4.37
C GLU A 106 -13.74 1.47 -4.67
N GLY A 107 -12.70 2.29 -4.73
CA GLY A 107 -12.82 3.73 -4.92
C GLY A 107 -13.46 4.12 -6.25
N ARG A 108 -14.21 5.21 -6.24
CA ARG A 108 -14.97 5.71 -7.39
C ARG A 108 -14.54 7.10 -7.83
N HIS A 109 -13.26 7.41 -7.70
CA HIS A 109 -12.76 8.69 -8.17
C HIS A 109 -13.04 8.85 -9.66
N PRO A 110 -13.57 9.98 -10.12
CA PRO A 110 -13.92 10.20 -11.54
C PRO A 110 -12.73 10.04 -12.49
N LYS A 111 -11.54 10.30 -12.00
CA LYS A 111 -10.27 10.17 -12.77
C LYS A 111 -9.46 8.95 -12.35
N LYS A 112 -10.13 7.93 -11.82
CA LYS A 112 -9.46 6.72 -11.34
C LYS A 112 -8.61 6.08 -12.44
N HIS A 113 -7.32 5.95 -12.19
CA HIS A 113 -6.38 5.30 -13.09
C HIS A 113 -5.14 4.87 -12.29
N PHE A 114 -4.36 4.01 -12.86
CA PHE A 114 -3.06 3.64 -12.31
C PHE A 114 -1.98 3.90 -13.37
N LYS A 115 -1.06 4.79 -13.05
CA LYS A 115 0.10 5.09 -13.88
C LYS A 115 1.27 5.38 -12.96
N ALA A 116 2.39 4.70 -13.18
CA ALA A 116 3.63 5.03 -12.48
C ALA A 116 4.02 6.47 -12.81
N ALA A 117 4.15 7.29 -11.77
CA ALA A 117 4.58 8.67 -11.89
C ALA A 117 6.07 8.77 -11.60
N ASP A 118 6.73 9.72 -12.25
CA ASP A 118 8.10 10.05 -11.90
C ASP A 118 8.14 10.63 -10.48
N ASP A 119 8.90 10.00 -9.62
CA ASP A 119 9.01 10.39 -8.22
C ASP A 119 9.98 11.57 -8.10
N LYS A 120 9.45 12.77 -8.28
CA LYS A 120 10.20 14.03 -8.09
C LYS A 120 10.33 14.44 -6.64
N GLY A 121 9.59 13.80 -5.74
CA GLY A 121 9.59 14.10 -4.33
C GLY A 121 10.27 13.00 -3.53
N HIS A 122 11.57 13.15 -3.28
CA HIS A 122 12.26 12.23 -2.38
C HIS A 122 11.80 12.45 -0.93
N ASN A 123 11.78 11.38 -0.15
CA ASN A 123 11.49 11.45 1.27
C ASN A 123 12.52 12.36 1.94
N ARG A 124 12.04 13.34 2.69
CA ARG A 124 12.94 14.16 3.47
C ARG A 124 13.12 13.55 4.87
N GLU A 125 14.32 13.69 5.39
CA GLU A 125 14.63 13.26 6.74
C GLU A 125 13.79 14.03 7.76
N VAL A 126 13.18 13.32 8.70
CA VAL A 126 12.46 13.89 9.83
C VAL A 126 13.22 13.55 11.10
N LYS A 127 13.60 14.60 11.85
CA LYS A 127 14.26 14.42 13.15
C LYS A 127 13.20 14.55 14.25
N TYR A 128 13.00 13.48 14.98
CA TYR A 128 12.18 13.49 16.18
C TYR A 128 13.03 13.95 17.37
N ALA A 129 12.49 14.90 18.10
CA ALA A 129 13.15 15.39 19.31
C ALA A 129 13.05 14.36 20.45
#